data_fcd0d27d510b5e506c8ec4fcb5a13df4
#
_entry.id   fcd0d27d510b5e506c8ec4fcb5a13df4
#
_cell.length_a   1.000
_cell.length_b   1.000
_cell.length_c   1.000
_cell.angle_alpha   90.00
_cell.angle_beta   90.00
_cell.angle_gamma   90.00
#
_symmetry.space_group_name_H-M   'P 1'
#
loop_
_entity.id
_entity.type
_entity.pdbx_description
1 polymer ?
#
loop_
_entity_poly.entity_id
_entity_poly.type
_entity_poly.pdbx_seq_one_letter_code
_entity_poly.pdbx_strand_id
1 'polypeptide(L)'
;MRKYTPKDNVQRQAPFSDRFFVSPSVPRFDISNDEIFSKDYESFTKAFKLKDAYIEHTHLVLNVDKNDIVEIMNFLSNELEYDMLIEMSAIDYLAAKDGYELFYEMLSLSKHKRLRIKCFLNKDDAVESITSIFDSANWSEREMYDMLGVKVLNHPNMKRLIMPDDWYDHPLRKTYPLQGDEAASWYEVDKIFGKEARDVIGPEQRDPAAIDRYDTERFARL
;
A
#
# COMPACT_ATOMS: atom_id res chain seq x y z
N MET A 1 30.52 -3.38 -5.21
CA MET A 1 30.20 -1.94 -5.16
C MET A 1 30.55 -1.29 -6.49
N ARG A 2 29.59 -0.74 -7.21
CA ARG A 2 29.87 0.05 -8.42
C ARG A 2 30.55 1.36 -8.00
N LYS A 3 31.69 1.64 -8.59
CA LYS A 3 32.35 2.93 -8.40
C LYS A 3 31.49 4.03 -9.03
N TYR A 4 31.19 5.06 -8.26
CA TYR A 4 30.54 6.26 -8.76
C TYR A 4 31.38 6.91 -9.85
N THR A 5 30.81 7.10 -11.00
CA THR A 5 31.45 7.82 -12.11
C THR A 5 30.58 9.06 -12.36
N PRO A 6 31.13 10.27 -12.15
CA PRO A 6 30.38 11.49 -12.48
C PRO A 6 30.01 11.48 -13.97
N LYS A 7 28.78 11.88 -14.25
CA LYS A 7 28.26 12.06 -15.62
C LYS A 7 27.80 13.49 -15.79
N ASP A 8 27.78 13.97 -17.00
CA ASP A 8 27.39 15.34 -17.32
C ASP A 8 25.95 15.67 -16.92
N ASN A 9 25.10 14.68 -16.87
CA ASN A 9 23.71 14.84 -16.40
C ASN A 9 23.54 14.25 -15.00
N VAL A 10 23.64 15.09 -13.98
CA VAL A 10 23.55 14.71 -12.57
C VAL A 10 22.19 14.15 -12.19
N GLN A 11 21.11 14.61 -12.81
CA GLN A 11 19.75 14.16 -12.49
C GLN A 11 19.47 12.75 -12.98
N ARG A 12 20.17 12.26 -13.98
CA ARG A 12 20.10 10.87 -14.42
C ARG A 12 20.93 9.92 -13.58
N GLN A 13 21.68 10.43 -12.62
CA GLN A 13 22.48 9.61 -11.71
C GLN A 13 21.60 9.18 -10.54
N ALA A 14 21.52 7.89 -10.31
CA ALA A 14 20.93 7.42 -9.07
C ALA A 14 21.73 8.01 -7.89
N PRO A 15 21.07 8.55 -6.87
CA PRO A 15 21.73 9.10 -5.68
C PRO A 15 22.55 8.05 -4.94
N PHE A 16 22.32 6.77 -5.25
CA PHE A 16 23.09 5.65 -4.73
C PHE A 16 23.95 5.04 -5.83
N SER A 17 25.22 4.89 -5.55
CA SER A 17 26.17 4.26 -6.45
C SER A 17 25.93 2.75 -6.63
N ASP A 18 25.23 2.12 -5.72
CA ASP A 18 24.96 0.69 -5.71
C ASP A 18 23.49 0.40 -6.03
N ARG A 19 23.24 0.02 -7.27
CA ARG A 19 21.89 -0.44 -7.71
C ARG A 19 21.56 -1.86 -7.26
N PHE A 20 22.52 -2.56 -6.71
CA PHE A 20 22.36 -3.92 -6.20
C PHE A 20 22.25 -3.94 -4.67
N PHE A 21 22.08 -2.78 -4.06
CA PHE A 21 21.78 -2.75 -2.64
C PHE A 21 20.46 -3.50 -2.38
N VAL A 22 20.57 -4.61 -1.72
CA VAL A 22 19.43 -5.36 -1.21
C VAL A 22 19.28 -4.98 0.24
N SER A 23 18.13 -4.45 0.59
CA SER A 23 17.80 -4.19 1.99
C SER A 23 17.95 -5.49 2.79
N PRO A 24 18.62 -5.48 3.93
CA PRO A 24 18.72 -6.67 4.76
C PRO A 24 17.31 -7.16 5.09
N SER A 25 17.07 -8.46 4.94
CA SER A 25 15.80 -9.05 5.37
C SER A 25 15.68 -8.95 6.88
N VAL A 26 14.52 -8.55 7.35
CA VAL A 26 14.23 -8.55 8.78
C VAL A 26 14.21 -9.98 9.28
N PRO A 27 14.91 -10.30 10.37
CA PRO A 27 14.90 -11.64 10.92
C PRO A 27 13.49 -12.00 11.42
N ARG A 28 13.05 -13.20 11.10
CA ARG A 28 11.82 -13.80 11.59
C ARG A 28 12.13 -14.80 12.67
N PHE A 29 11.38 -14.75 13.75
CA PHE A 29 11.54 -15.66 14.89
C PHE A 29 10.32 -16.56 15.00
N ASP A 30 10.56 -17.79 15.47
CA ASP A 30 9.49 -18.74 15.76
C ASP A 30 8.74 -18.31 17.04
N ILE A 31 7.44 -18.53 17.03
CA ILE A 31 6.54 -18.19 18.13
C ILE A 31 6.68 -19.17 19.31
N SER A 32 7.14 -20.40 19.06
CA SER A 32 7.20 -21.48 20.05
C SER A 32 7.98 -21.14 21.32
N ASN A 33 8.92 -20.21 21.23
CA ASN A 33 9.78 -19.79 22.32
C ASN A 33 9.45 -18.40 22.88
N ASP A 34 8.35 -17.80 22.41
CA ASP A 34 7.96 -16.45 22.84
C ASP A 34 6.92 -16.50 23.95
N GLU A 35 7.28 -15.99 25.13
CA GLU A 35 6.40 -15.97 26.31
C GLU A 35 5.26 -14.95 26.16
N ILE A 36 5.46 -13.94 25.28
CA ILE A 36 4.54 -12.82 25.17
C ILE A 36 3.33 -13.18 24.33
N PHE A 37 3.57 -13.82 23.15
CA PHE A 37 2.52 -14.09 22.17
C PHE A 37 2.00 -15.55 22.18
N SER A 38 2.65 -16.46 22.92
CA SER A 38 2.28 -17.89 22.93
C SER A 38 0.79 -18.13 23.23
N LYS A 39 0.26 -17.43 24.23
CA LYS A 39 -1.16 -17.59 24.62
C LYS A 39 -2.12 -17.06 23.56
N ASP A 40 -1.82 -15.90 22.99
CA ASP A 40 -2.65 -15.30 21.96
C ASP A 40 -2.62 -16.15 20.68
N TYR A 41 -1.44 -16.68 20.34
CA TYR A 41 -1.25 -17.60 19.23
C TYR A 41 -2.00 -18.94 19.41
N GLU A 42 -1.92 -19.55 20.59
CA GLU A 42 -2.66 -20.79 20.90
C GLU A 42 -4.17 -20.58 20.82
N SER A 43 -4.67 -19.47 21.33
CA SER A 43 -6.10 -19.13 21.28
C SER A 43 -6.55 -18.94 19.84
N PHE A 44 -5.73 -18.26 19.05
CA PHE A 44 -6.00 -18.00 17.64
C PHE A 44 -6.00 -19.30 16.80
N THR A 45 -5.02 -20.17 16.99
CA THR A 45 -4.89 -21.44 16.24
C THR A 45 -5.99 -22.45 16.54
N LYS A 46 -6.63 -22.33 17.71
CA LYS A 46 -7.82 -23.15 18.03
C LYS A 46 -9.05 -22.70 17.26
N ALA A 47 -9.15 -21.42 16.93
CA ALA A 47 -10.30 -20.84 16.27
C ALA A 47 -10.16 -20.78 14.74
N PHE A 48 -8.97 -20.48 14.24
CA PHE A 48 -8.74 -20.21 12.82
C PHE A 48 -7.54 -20.97 12.23
N LYS A 49 -7.63 -21.26 10.94
CA LYS A 49 -6.52 -21.82 10.16
C LYS A 49 -5.53 -20.72 9.78
N LEU A 50 -4.26 -20.95 10.06
CA LEU A 50 -3.16 -20.10 9.64
C LEU A 50 -2.45 -20.67 8.41
N LYS A 51 -2.03 -19.79 7.51
CA LYS A 51 -1.12 -20.13 6.40
C LYS A 51 0.33 -20.07 6.86
N ASP A 52 0.66 -19.08 7.68
CA ASP A 52 1.99 -18.86 8.24
C ASP A 52 1.89 -17.97 9.49
N ALA A 53 2.83 -18.11 10.41
CA ALA A 53 2.89 -17.26 11.60
C ALA A 53 4.33 -17.12 12.10
N TYR A 54 4.74 -15.91 12.42
CA TYR A 54 6.10 -15.59 12.87
C TYR A 54 6.12 -14.28 13.66
N ILE A 55 7.23 -14.03 14.33
CA ILE A 55 7.50 -12.76 15.01
C ILE A 55 8.49 -11.96 14.18
N GLU A 56 8.12 -10.73 13.88
CA GLU A 56 8.93 -9.77 13.14
C GLU A 56 8.86 -8.39 13.82
N HIS A 57 10.01 -7.76 14.08
CA HIS A 57 10.07 -6.47 14.79
C HIS A 57 9.27 -6.41 16.10
N THR A 58 9.27 -7.48 16.88
CA THR A 58 8.47 -7.58 18.12
C THR A 58 6.96 -7.61 17.93
N HIS A 59 6.48 -7.78 16.72
CA HIS A 59 5.07 -7.97 16.40
C HIS A 59 4.79 -9.43 16.04
N LEU A 60 3.68 -9.95 16.51
CA LEU A 60 3.15 -11.22 16.01
C LEU A 60 2.55 -10.99 14.62
N VAL A 61 3.00 -11.72 13.62
CA VAL A 61 2.48 -11.66 12.25
C VAL A 61 1.74 -12.96 11.95
N LEU A 62 0.48 -12.86 11.55
CA LEU A 62 -0.38 -13.98 11.20
C LEU A 62 -0.84 -13.86 9.75
N ASN A 63 -0.54 -14.88 8.92
CA ASN A 63 -1.02 -14.96 7.55
C ASN A 63 -2.29 -15.80 7.50
N VAL A 64 -3.39 -15.21 7.07
CA VAL A 64 -4.74 -15.79 7.10
C VAL A 64 -5.38 -15.86 5.71
N ASP A 65 -6.54 -16.48 5.61
CA ASP A 65 -7.35 -16.40 4.40
C ASP A 65 -8.17 -15.10 4.38
N LYS A 66 -8.39 -14.56 3.18
CA LYS A 66 -9.17 -13.33 2.97
C LYS A 66 -10.63 -13.47 3.38
N ASN A 67 -11.18 -14.70 3.30
CA ASN A 67 -12.60 -14.93 3.59
C ASN A 67 -12.92 -14.87 5.08
N ASP A 68 -11.93 -15.09 5.93
CA ASP A 68 -12.11 -15.16 7.38
C ASP A 68 -11.81 -13.81 8.08
N ILE A 69 -11.48 -12.76 7.32
CA ILE A 69 -11.02 -11.47 7.86
C ILE A 69 -12.00 -10.87 8.87
N VAL A 70 -13.30 -10.81 8.54
CA VAL A 70 -14.30 -10.21 9.43
C VAL A 70 -14.43 -10.99 10.74
N GLU A 71 -14.45 -12.32 10.65
CA GLU A 71 -14.55 -13.19 11.83
C GLU A 71 -13.28 -13.08 12.70
N ILE A 72 -12.11 -13.02 12.04
CA ILE A 72 -10.83 -12.83 12.70
C ILE A 72 -10.78 -11.48 13.43
N MET A 73 -11.20 -10.40 12.80
CA MET A 73 -11.21 -9.07 13.41
C MET A 73 -12.15 -9.00 14.61
N ASN A 74 -13.33 -9.62 14.51
CA ASN A 74 -14.25 -9.75 15.64
C ASN A 74 -13.62 -10.55 16.80
N PHE A 75 -12.98 -11.67 16.50
CA PHE A 75 -12.31 -12.48 17.51
C PHE A 75 -11.15 -11.74 18.18
N LEU A 76 -10.33 -11.04 17.41
CA LEU A 76 -9.22 -10.25 17.94
C LEU A 76 -9.69 -9.13 18.85
N SER A 77 -10.75 -8.44 18.48
CA SER A 77 -11.32 -7.36 19.28
C SER A 77 -11.97 -7.87 20.56
N ASN A 78 -12.83 -8.87 20.46
CA ASN A 78 -13.69 -9.30 21.59
C ASN A 78 -12.98 -10.28 22.53
N GLU A 79 -12.19 -11.23 21.99
CA GLU A 79 -11.61 -12.31 22.80
C GLU A 79 -10.14 -12.05 23.18
N LEU A 80 -9.39 -11.40 22.28
CA LEU A 80 -7.97 -11.17 22.50
C LEU A 80 -7.64 -9.71 22.85
N GLU A 81 -8.65 -8.85 23.02
CA GLU A 81 -8.49 -7.45 23.42
C GLU A 81 -7.56 -6.62 22.52
N TYR A 82 -7.53 -6.93 21.22
CA TYR A 82 -6.90 -6.06 20.23
C TYR A 82 -7.96 -5.07 19.74
N ASP A 83 -8.16 -4.05 20.53
CA ASP A 83 -9.26 -3.09 20.46
C ASP A 83 -9.00 -1.90 19.53
N MET A 84 -7.77 -1.76 19.04
CA MET A 84 -7.39 -0.64 18.17
C MET A 84 -6.79 -1.12 16.85
N LEU A 85 -7.43 -0.75 15.74
CA LEU A 85 -6.83 -0.81 14.41
C LEU A 85 -6.02 0.46 14.19
N ILE A 86 -4.68 0.32 14.16
CA ILE A 86 -3.76 1.45 13.97
C ILE A 86 -3.72 1.85 12.51
N GLU A 87 -3.55 0.86 11.64
CA GLU A 87 -3.39 1.05 10.20
C GLU A 87 -3.82 -0.19 9.45
N MET A 88 -4.31 0.01 8.25
CA MET A 88 -4.49 -1.02 7.25
C MET A 88 -4.18 -0.46 5.88
N SER A 89 -3.56 -1.25 5.03
CA SER A 89 -3.29 -0.88 3.66
C SER A 89 -2.97 -2.13 2.83
N ALA A 90 -2.61 -1.94 1.57
CA ALA A 90 -2.25 -3.02 0.67
C ALA A 90 -0.87 -2.77 0.03
N ILE A 91 -0.16 -3.85 -0.23
CA ILE A 91 1.09 -3.85 -0.98
C ILE A 91 0.79 -4.39 -2.37
N ASP A 92 1.15 -3.63 -3.40
CA ASP A 92 0.97 -4.03 -4.79
C ASP A 92 2.02 -5.07 -5.22
N TYR A 93 1.54 -6.28 -5.51
CA TYR A 93 2.28 -7.37 -6.12
C TYR A 93 1.71 -7.76 -7.50
N LEU A 94 0.93 -6.88 -8.17
CA LEU A 94 0.30 -7.19 -9.46
C LEU A 94 1.31 -7.71 -10.48
N ALA A 95 2.46 -7.05 -10.60
CA ALA A 95 3.49 -7.44 -11.56
C ALA A 95 4.18 -8.77 -11.22
N ALA A 96 4.24 -9.17 -9.95
CA ALA A 96 4.99 -10.32 -9.49
C ALA A 96 4.12 -11.55 -9.17
N LYS A 97 2.90 -11.32 -8.66
CA LYS A 97 2.02 -12.37 -8.13
C LYS A 97 0.57 -12.21 -8.55
N ASP A 98 0.27 -11.25 -9.43
CA ASP A 98 -1.08 -10.90 -9.90
C ASP A 98 -2.08 -10.63 -8.77
N GLY A 99 -1.65 -9.85 -7.77
CA GLY A 99 -2.50 -9.55 -6.62
C GLY A 99 -1.92 -8.54 -5.64
N TYR A 100 -2.57 -8.45 -4.50
CA TYR A 100 -2.25 -7.56 -3.41
C TYR A 100 -2.02 -8.34 -2.12
N GLU A 101 -1.07 -7.90 -1.30
CA GLU A 101 -0.95 -8.34 0.09
C GLU A 101 -1.56 -7.26 0.99
N LEU A 102 -2.70 -7.55 1.59
CA LEU A 102 -3.32 -6.66 2.57
C LEU A 102 -2.70 -6.91 3.93
N PHE A 103 -2.53 -5.84 4.70
CA PHE A 103 -2.07 -5.92 6.08
C PHE A 103 -2.94 -5.03 6.99
N TYR A 104 -3.10 -5.50 8.21
CA TYR A 104 -3.85 -4.85 9.27
C TYR A 104 -2.98 -4.82 10.52
N GLU A 105 -2.70 -3.62 11.03
CA GLU A 105 -1.92 -3.42 12.25
C GLU A 105 -2.85 -3.21 13.42
N MET A 106 -2.82 -4.14 14.34
CA MET A 106 -3.66 -4.16 15.53
C MET A 106 -2.86 -3.86 16.79
N LEU A 107 -3.46 -3.14 17.71
CA LEU A 107 -2.88 -2.82 19.03
C LEU A 107 -3.86 -3.21 20.13
N SER A 108 -3.35 -3.91 21.13
CA SER A 108 -4.01 -4.05 22.42
C SER A 108 -3.46 -3.00 23.38
N LEU A 109 -4.32 -2.08 23.79
CA LEU A 109 -3.95 -1.02 24.75
C LEU A 109 -3.74 -1.61 26.15
N SER A 110 -4.56 -2.59 26.53
CA SER A 110 -4.49 -3.24 27.85
C SER A 110 -3.21 -4.08 28.02
N LYS A 111 -2.84 -4.79 26.97
CA LYS A 111 -1.70 -5.73 26.97
C LYS A 111 -0.40 -5.12 26.44
N HIS A 112 -0.44 -3.91 25.87
CA HIS A 112 0.69 -3.25 25.19
C HIS A 112 1.35 -4.13 24.11
N LYS A 113 0.54 -4.87 23.35
CA LYS A 113 0.98 -5.80 22.30
C LYS A 113 0.53 -5.33 20.94
N ARG A 114 1.35 -5.58 19.94
CA ARG A 114 1.02 -5.34 18.54
C ARG A 114 0.95 -6.63 17.76
N LEU A 115 -0.01 -6.70 16.85
CA LEU A 115 -0.25 -7.84 16.00
C LEU A 115 -0.51 -7.37 14.59
N ARG A 116 0.07 -8.06 13.61
CA ARG A 116 -0.15 -7.81 12.19
C ARG A 116 -0.87 -8.99 11.57
N ILE A 117 -2.02 -8.75 10.98
CA ILE A 117 -2.70 -9.71 10.13
C ILE A 117 -2.33 -9.43 8.67
N LYS A 118 -2.03 -10.49 7.92
CA LYS A 118 -1.78 -10.42 6.49
C LYS A 118 -2.69 -11.38 5.75
N CYS A 119 -3.22 -10.95 4.62
CA CYS A 119 -3.90 -11.83 3.68
C CYS A 119 -3.54 -11.48 2.25
N PHE A 120 -3.54 -12.47 1.37
CA PHE A 120 -3.30 -12.26 -0.05
C PHE A 120 -4.62 -12.26 -0.81
N LEU A 121 -4.77 -11.27 -1.69
CA LEU A 121 -5.93 -11.04 -2.53
C LEU A 121 -5.47 -11.07 -3.99
N ASN A 122 -6.06 -11.94 -4.83
CA ASN A 122 -5.80 -11.87 -6.26
C ASN A 122 -6.43 -10.62 -6.86
N LYS A 123 -5.96 -10.20 -8.02
CA LYS A 123 -6.34 -8.95 -8.69
C LYS A 123 -7.86 -8.74 -8.82
N ASP A 124 -8.59 -9.80 -9.12
CA ASP A 124 -10.04 -9.73 -9.35
C ASP A 124 -10.87 -10.02 -8.11
N ASP A 125 -10.23 -10.47 -7.05
CA ASP A 125 -10.87 -10.76 -5.79
C ASP A 125 -11.31 -9.49 -5.05
N ALA A 126 -12.17 -9.68 -4.06
CA ALA A 126 -12.59 -8.64 -3.14
C ALA A 126 -12.44 -9.11 -1.69
N VAL A 127 -12.34 -8.17 -0.77
CA VAL A 127 -12.31 -8.40 0.67
C VAL A 127 -13.54 -7.76 1.31
N GLU A 128 -14.04 -8.36 2.38
CA GLU A 128 -15.15 -7.78 3.16
C GLU A 128 -14.67 -6.59 3.99
N SER A 129 -15.51 -5.57 4.09
CA SER A 129 -15.26 -4.40 4.93
C SER A 129 -15.28 -4.75 6.42
N ILE A 130 -14.35 -4.18 7.15
CA ILE A 130 -14.28 -4.28 8.61
C ILE A 130 -14.75 -3.01 9.33
N THR A 131 -15.38 -2.10 8.62
CA THR A 131 -15.91 -0.83 9.17
C THR A 131 -16.96 -1.02 10.26
N SER A 132 -17.66 -2.15 10.27
CA SER A 132 -18.61 -2.49 11.31
C SER A 132 -17.96 -2.83 12.67
N ILE A 133 -16.65 -3.11 12.66
CA ILE A 133 -15.87 -3.48 13.84
C ILE A 133 -14.98 -2.31 14.26
N PHE A 134 -14.31 -1.69 13.27
CA PHE A 134 -13.38 -0.59 13.47
C PHE A 134 -13.73 0.60 12.58
N ASP A 135 -14.24 1.67 13.15
CA ASP A 135 -14.60 2.89 12.41
C ASP A 135 -13.43 3.51 11.66
N SER A 136 -12.20 3.34 12.18
CA SER A 136 -10.96 3.80 11.52
C SER A 136 -10.73 3.16 10.16
N ALA A 137 -11.24 1.95 9.93
CA ALA A 137 -11.13 1.25 8.65
C ALA A 137 -11.81 1.98 7.50
N ASN A 138 -12.83 2.79 7.78
CA ASN A 138 -13.60 3.51 6.75
C ASN A 138 -12.68 4.31 5.79
N TRP A 139 -11.77 5.09 6.34
CA TRP A 139 -10.86 5.91 5.54
C TRP A 139 -9.79 5.09 4.84
N SER A 140 -9.22 4.12 5.54
CA SER A 140 -8.14 3.27 5.02
C SER A 140 -8.63 2.35 3.89
N GLU A 141 -9.83 1.80 3.99
CA GLU A 141 -10.44 1.00 2.92
C GLU A 141 -10.73 1.84 1.67
N ARG A 142 -11.20 3.07 1.84
CA ARG A 142 -11.39 4.01 0.74
C ARG A 142 -10.07 4.41 0.09
N GLU A 143 -9.02 4.61 0.88
CA GLU A 143 -7.69 4.90 0.36
C GLU A 143 -7.12 3.73 -0.44
N MET A 144 -7.23 2.49 0.07
CA MET A 144 -6.82 1.30 -0.67
C MET A 144 -7.56 1.15 -2.00
N TYR A 145 -8.86 1.41 -2.00
CA TYR A 145 -9.64 1.42 -3.24
C TYR A 145 -9.17 2.53 -4.18
N ASP A 146 -9.06 3.76 -3.68
CA ASP A 146 -8.75 4.93 -4.48
C ASP A 146 -7.34 4.85 -5.10
N MET A 147 -6.34 4.51 -4.30
CA MET A 147 -4.94 4.53 -4.71
C MET A 147 -4.49 3.25 -5.43
N LEU A 148 -4.99 2.09 -5.03
CA LEU A 148 -4.54 0.78 -5.52
C LEU A 148 -5.62 0.01 -6.29
N GLY A 149 -6.89 0.36 -6.11
CA GLY A 149 -8.01 -0.32 -6.75
C GLY A 149 -8.38 -1.65 -6.11
N VAL A 150 -8.10 -1.80 -4.81
CA VAL A 150 -8.54 -2.96 -4.04
C VAL A 150 -10.06 -2.92 -3.89
N LYS A 151 -10.74 -4.00 -4.25
CA LYS A 151 -12.20 -4.09 -4.14
C LYS A 151 -12.60 -4.46 -2.71
N VAL A 152 -13.40 -3.63 -2.08
CA VAL A 152 -13.94 -3.87 -0.74
C VAL A 152 -15.47 -4.00 -0.82
N LEU A 153 -16.00 -5.11 -0.31
CA LEU A 153 -17.44 -5.40 -0.28
C LEU A 153 -18.07 -4.85 0.99
N ASN A 154 -19.35 -4.51 0.90
CA ASN A 154 -20.17 -4.08 2.04
C ASN A 154 -19.64 -2.84 2.80
N HIS A 155 -18.78 -2.04 2.17
CA HIS A 155 -18.37 -0.76 2.72
C HIS A 155 -19.55 0.24 2.68
N PRO A 156 -19.82 0.98 3.77
CA PRO A 156 -21.02 1.84 3.87
C PRO A 156 -21.01 3.02 2.88
N ASN A 157 -19.85 3.49 2.47
CA ASN A 157 -19.72 4.64 1.56
C ASN A 157 -18.42 4.57 0.76
N MET A 158 -18.34 3.64 -0.19
CA MET A 158 -17.17 3.46 -1.05
C MET A 158 -17.13 4.56 -2.12
N LYS A 159 -16.36 5.60 -1.86
CA LYS A 159 -16.08 6.71 -2.77
C LYS A 159 -14.59 7.01 -2.76
N ARG A 160 -14.11 7.60 -3.82
CA ARG A 160 -12.72 8.09 -3.87
C ARG A 160 -12.46 9.06 -2.71
N LEU A 161 -11.23 9.10 -2.24
CA LEU A 161 -10.81 9.88 -1.09
C LEU A 161 -9.91 11.05 -1.49
N ILE A 162 -8.91 10.77 -2.29
CA ILE A 162 -7.84 11.69 -2.68
C ILE A 162 -8.01 12.11 -4.14
N MET A 163 -8.26 11.12 -5.03
CA MET A 163 -8.43 11.39 -6.44
C MET A 163 -9.82 11.98 -6.73
N PRO A 164 -9.96 12.77 -7.80
CA PRO A 164 -11.26 13.23 -8.28
C PRO A 164 -12.20 12.06 -8.60
N ASP A 165 -13.51 12.27 -8.44
CA ASP A 165 -14.53 11.23 -8.66
C ASP A 165 -14.54 10.69 -10.10
N ASP A 166 -14.16 11.52 -11.06
CA ASP A 166 -14.08 11.21 -12.49
C ASP A 166 -12.72 10.63 -12.94
N TRP A 167 -11.81 10.37 -11.99
CA TRP A 167 -10.55 9.72 -12.29
C TRP A 167 -10.73 8.24 -12.55
N TYR A 168 -10.14 7.69 -13.62
CA TYR A 168 -10.44 6.34 -14.09
C TYR A 168 -9.50 5.24 -13.57
N ASP A 169 -8.26 5.58 -13.16
CA ASP A 169 -7.25 4.59 -12.74
C ASP A 169 -6.82 4.80 -11.28
N HIS A 170 -5.81 4.09 -10.85
CA HIS A 170 -5.33 4.03 -9.46
C HIS A 170 -3.83 4.37 -9.42
N PRO A 171 -3.47 5.57 -8.95
CA PRO A 171 -2.13 6.16 -9.19
C PRO A 171 -1.00 5.49 -8.41
N LEU A 172 -1.26 4.73 -7.35
CA LEU A 172 -0.22 4.03 -6.61
C LEU A 172 0.03 2.60 -7.09
N ARG A 173 -0.68 2.13 -8.11
CA ARG A 173 -0.31 0.87 -8.77
C ARG A 173 1.06 1.01 -9.41
N LYS A 174 1.92 0.00 -9.23
CA LYS A 174 3.26 -0.04 -9.84
C LYS A 174 3.21 -0.11 -11.38
N THR A 175 2.07 -0.48 -11.93
CA THR A 175 1.80 -0.48 -13.37
C THR A 175 1.40 0.89 -13.90
N TYR A 176 1.00 1.82 -13.02
CA TYR A 176 0.67 3.19 -13.40
C TYR A 176 1.96 4.00 -13.60
N PRO A 177 2.07 4.80 -14.69
CA PRO A 177 3.27 5.59 -14.96
C PRO A 177 3.55 6.60 -13.85
N LEU A 178 4.80 6.69 -13.40
CA LEU A 178 5.19 7.60 -12.32
C LEU A 178 4.95 9.08 -12.65
N GLN A 179 5.06 9.43 -13.94
CA GLN A 179 4.81 10.79 -14.43
C GLN A 179 3.34 11.04 -14.80
N GLY A 180 2.47 10.08 -14.51
CA GLY A 180 1.10 10.10 -15.01
C GLY A 180 1.02 9.64 -16.47
N ASP A 181 -0.19 9.55 -16.95
CA ASP A 181 -0.50 9.24 -18.35
C ASP A 181 -1.02 10.48 -19.11
N GLU A 182 -1.37 10.30 -20.35
CA GLU A 182 -1.92 11.38 -21.18
C GLU A 182 -3.21 11.97 -20.57
N ALA A 183 -4.07 11.11 -20.00
CA ALA A 183 -5.30 11.57 -19.37
C ALA A 183 -5.04 12.42 -18.12
N ALA A 184 -4.02 12.08 -17.33
CA ALA A 184 -3.60 12.87 -16.18
C ALA A 184 -3.14 14.27 -16.59
N SER A 185 -2.34 14.34 -17.65
CA SER A 185 -1.87 15.63 -18.19
C SER A 185 -3.03 16.49 -18.71
N TRP A 186 -4.00 15.89 -19.39
CA TRP A 186 -5.20 16.60 -19.86
C TRP A 186 -6.09 17.05 -18.71
N TYR A 187 -6.24 16.21 -17.69
CA TYR A 187 -7.03 16.53 -16.51
C TYR A 187 -6.46 17.76 -15.80
N GLU A 188 -5.15 17.81 -15.62
CA GLU A 188 -4.46 18.95 -15.02
C GLU A 188 -4.72 20.23 -15.81
N VAL A 189 -4.56 20.18 -17.12
CA VAL A 189 -4.80 21.34 -17.98
C VAL A 189 -6.25 21.79 -17.93
N ASP A 190 -7.21 20.88 -18.08
CA ASP A 190 -8.62 21.21 -18.16
C ASP A 190 -9.24 21.69 -16.85
N LYS A 191 -8.82 21.09 -15.74
CA LYS A 191 -9.44 21.34 -14.42
C LYS A 191 -8.70 22.41 -13.61
N ILE A 192 -7.37 22.46 -13.72
CA ILE A 192 -6.56 23.41 -12.95
C ILE A 192 -6.38 24.71 -13.70
N PHE A 193 -5.97 24.63 -14.96
CA PHE A 193 -5.67 25.82 -15.76
C PHE A 193 -6.84 26.29 -16.64
N GLY A 194 -7.85 25.43 -16.85
CA GLY A 194 -8.97 25.65 -17.74
C GLY A 194 -8.67 25.26 -19.19
N LYS A 195 -9.73 25.01 -19.95
CA LYS A 195 -9.61 24.57 -21.37
C LYS A 195 -8.87 25.55 -22.26
N GLU A 196 -8.92 26.81 -21.92
CA GLU A 196 -8.27 27.92 -22.66
C GLU A 196 -6.73 27.80 -22.58
N ALA A 197 -6.19 27.18 -21.54
CA ALA A 197 -4.76 27.00 -21.39
C ALA A 197 -4.19 25.86 -22.27
N ARG A 198 -5.04 25.06 -22.92
CA ARG A 198 -4.59 23.96 -23.80
C ARG A 198 -3.73 24.43 -24.95
N ASP A 199 -4.09 25.58 -25.53
CA ASP A 199 -3.37 26.16 -26.69
C ASP A 199 -2.04 26.78 -26.28
N VAL A 200 -1.95 27.23 -25.03
CA VAL A 200 -0.74 27.84 -24.45
C VAL A 200 0.25 26.76 -23.94
N ILE A 201 -0.28 25.68 -23.41
CA ILE A 201 0.53 24.52 -22.98
C ILE A 201 0.72 23.63 -24.21
N GLY A 202 1.79 23.87 -24.93
CA GLY A 202 2.11 23.13 -26.17
C GLY A 202 2.31 21.64 -25.98
N PRO A 203 2.29 20.89 -27.09
CA PRO A 203 2.52 19.44 -27.09
C PRO A 203 3.84 19.03 -26.41
N GLU A 204 4.81 19.94 -26.41
CA GLU A 204 6.14 19.73 -25.82
C GLU A 204 6.13 19.49 -24.32
N GLN A 205 5.17 20.06 -23.60
CA GLN A 205 5.02 19.84 -22.16
C GLN A 205 4.33 18.51 -21.81
N ARG A 206 3.76 17.85 -22.81
CA ARG A 206 3.04 16.58 -22.65
C ARG A 206 3.83 15.39 -23.15
N ASP A 207 4.86 15.63 -23.94
CA ASP A 207 5.78 14.60 -24.38
C ASP A 207 6.72 14.23 -23.20
N PRO A 208 6.73 12.98 -22.73
CA PRO A 208 7.65 12.55 -21.70
C PRO A 208 9.13 12.88 -21.98
N ALA A 209 9.52 12.90 -23.25
CA ALA A 209 10.87 13.29 -23.65
C ALA A 209 11.09 14.81 -23.48
N ALA A 210 10.07 15.63 -23.67
CA ALA A 210 10.13 17.08 -23.47
C ALA A 210 10.08 17.46 -21.99
N ILE A 211 9.26 16.77 -21.19
CA ILE A 211 9.25 16.92 -19.73
C ILE A 211 10.62 16.56 -19.16
N ASP A 212 11.20 15.45 -19.61
CA ASP A 212 12.54 15.03 -19.22
C ASP A 212 13.62 16.07 -19.62
N ARG A 213 13.51 16.68 -20.78
CA ARG A 213 14.41 17.77 -21.21
C ARG A 213 14.21 19.03 -20.38
N TYR A 214 12.96 19.39 -20.12
CA TYR A 214 12.65 20.60 -19.36
C TYR A 214 13.15 20.46 -17.91
N ASP A 215 12.80 19.37 -17.25
CA ASP A 215 13.16 19.17 -15.84
C ASP A 215 14.63 18.78 -15.65
N THR A 216 15.20 18.00 -16.56
CA THR A 216 16.56 17.50 -16.40
C THR A 216 17.62 18.38 -17.06
N GLU A 217 17.35 18.97 -18.21
CA GLU A 217 18.35 19.77 -18.92
C GLU A 217 18.34 21.23 -18.47
N ARG A 218 17.16 21.80 -18.19
CA ARG A 218 17.04 23.19 -17.80
C ARG A 218 17.47 23.42 -16.36
N PHE A 219 17.04 22.56 -15.43
CA PHE A 219 17.37 22.71 -14.02
C PHE A 219 18.71 22.08 -13.62
N ALA A 220 19.22 21.12 -14.39
CA ALA A 220 20.54 20.57 -14.14
C ALA A 220 21.70 21.45 -14.63
N ARG A 221 21.42 22.49 -15.37
CA ARG A 221 22.43 23.47 -15.83
C ARG A 221 22.56 24.69 -14.93
N LEU A 222 21.74 24.77 -13.88
CA LEU A 222 21.87 25.77 -12.82
C LEU A 222 22.60 25.17 -11.65
#